data_c85f65e104dfc59e4c9b1026ae26b945
#
_entry.id   c85f65e104dfc59e4c9b1026ae26b945
#
_cell.length_a   1.000
_cell.length_b   1.000
_cell.length_c   1.000
_cell.angle_alpha   90.00
_cell.angle_beta   90.00
_cell.angle_gamma   90.00
#
_symmetry.space_group_name_H-M   'P 1'
#
loop_
_entity.id
_entity.type
_entity.pdbx_description
1 polymer ?
#
loop_
_entity_poly.entity_id
_entity_poly.type
_entity_poly.pdbx_seq_one_letter_code
_entity_poly.pdbx_strand_id
1 'polypeptide(L)'
;MNTPETFDFKFYEWEEKFRDKPFLKQPFGDEWEIYTWGEVGQYARKLATGLRSLGLRENAHIGLISKNCREWIIADLAIVMAGYISVPFFPNLTSGEINTLLTFGDVDLLFAGKVEDWEEQKAGVPEGMPIISFPTYKGCSDITEGHQWFDFINQHEPLQEPHKPKLSDVWTIIFTSGTTGNPKGVVLDYLANQSTAELTLDTNALKIDFNGNNTFFSYLPLNHIAERVVVEYAVFRFGGTLSFAENLDTFAKNLQETQPTVFFAVPRIWTKFQMGILSKIPQEKLSKLLKIPVLSWILKRKFNKALGLSKARSIVS
;
A
#
# COMPACT_ATOMS: atom_id res chain seq x y z
N MET A 1 -14.27 28.47 -7.66
CA MET A 1 -13.19 27.50 -7.83
C MET A 1 -13.23 26.64 -6.58
N ASN A 2 -13.50 25.34 -6.72
CA ASN A 2 -13.45 24.44 -5.56
C ASN A 2 -12.01 24.42 -5.06
N THR A 3 -11.85 24.58 -3.76
CA THR A 3 -10.54 24.40 -3.10
C THR A 3 -10.01 23.02 -3.45
N PRO A 4 -8.76 22.87 -3.90
CA PRO A 4 -8.21 21.56 -4.19
C PRO A 4 -8.29 20.69 -2.93
N GLU A 5 -8.89 19.51 -3.06
CA GLU A 5 -9.11 18.60 -1.93
C GLU A 5 -7.97 17.59 -1.85
N THR A 6 -7.45 17.36 -0.67
CA THR A 6 -6.48 16.29 -0.41
C THR A 6 -7.15 14.92 -0.55
N PHE A 7 -6.37 13.83 -0.68
CA PHE A 7 -6.92 12.50 -0.97
C PHE A 7 -7.75 11.93 0.20
N ASP A 8 -7.49 12.34 1.43
CA ASP A 8 -8.24 11.93 2.62
C ASP A 8 -9.70 12.43 2.55
N PHE A 9 -9.96 13.61 1.98
CA PHE A 9 -11.33 14.05 1.70
C PHE A 9 -12.04 13.08 0.74
N LYS A 10 -11.36 12.59 -0.28
CA LYS A 10 -11.92 11.60 -1.20
C LYS A 10 -12.14 10.26 -0.53
N PHE A 11 -11.30 9.87 0.43
CA PHE A 11 -11.55 8.70 1.26
C PHE A 11 -12.90 8.80 1.99
N TYR A 12 -13.21 9.94 2.62
CA TYR A 12 -14.49 10.12 3.34
C TYR A 12 -15.70 10.07 2.41
N GLU A 13 -15.61 10.65 1.20
CA GLU A 13 -16.68 10.56 0.21
C GLU A 13 -16.96 9.11 -0.22
N TRP A 14 -15.89 8.32 -0.41
CA TRP A 14 -16.04 6.91 -0.76
C TRP A 14 -16.55 6.08 0.41
N GLU A 15 -16.08 6.35 1.62
CA GLU A 15 -16.56 5.70 2.84
C GLU A 15 -18.08 5.92 3.03
N GLU A 16 -18.56 7.13 2.83
CA GLU A 16 -20.00 7.43 2.87
C GLU A 16 -20.77 6.68 1.79
N LYS A 17 -20.28 6.75 0.56
CA LYS A 17 -20.94 6.15 -0.62
C LYS A 17 -20.89 4.63 -0.64
N PHE A 18 -19.80 4.03 -0.13
CA PHE A 18 -19.50 2.61 -0.23
C PHE A 18 -19.32 1.92 1.11
N ARG A 19 -19.95 2.43 2.15
CA ARG A 19 -19.78 2.00 3.54
C ARG A 19 -19.68 0.48 3.72
N ASP A 20 -20.61 -0.26 3.12
CA ASP A 20 -20.73 -1.71 3.26
C ASP A 20 -20.08 -2.48 2.10
N LYS A 21 -19.38 -1.79 1.19
CA LYS A 21 -18.69 -2.45 0.08
C LYS A 21 -17.27 -2.85 0.48
N PRO A 22 -16.74 -3.95 -0.10
CA PRO A 22 -15.34 -4.34 0.09
C PRO A 22 -14.36 -3.23 -0.27
N PHE A 23 -13.43 -2.96 0.63
CA PHE A 23 -12.33 -2.05 0.39
C PHE A 23 -10.99 -2.77 0.42
N LEU A 24 -10.58 -3.37 1.54
CA LEU A 24 -9.31 -4.08 1.67
C LEU A 24 -9.55 -5.58 1.68
N LYS A 25 -8.81 -6.30 0.86
CA LYS A 25 -8.88 -7.76 0.76
C LYS A 25 -7.51 -8.36 1.03
N GLN A 26 -7.39 -9.07 2.15
CA GLN A 26 -6.17 -9.71 2.60
C GLN A 26 -6.30 -11.23 2.48
N PRO A 27 -5.40 -11.91 1.71
CA PRO A 27 -5.42 -13.36 1.64
C PRO A 27 -4.73 -13.99 2.85
N PHE A 28 -5.28 -15.12 3.30
CA PHE A 28 -4.74 -16.03 4.29
C PHE A 28 -4.89 -17.47 3.77
N GLY A 29 -3.90 -17.96 3.03
CA GLY A 29 -3.96 -19.25 2.34
C GLY A 29 -5.00 -19.28 1.23
N ASP A 30 -6.10 -20.03 1.44
CA ASP A 30 -7.19 -20.15 0.48
C ASP A 30 -8.37 -19.20 0.78
N GLU A 31 -8.34 -18.53 1.92
CA GLU A 31 -9.40 -17.62 2.36
C GLU A 31 -9.00 -16.16 2.16
N TRP A 32 -10.02 -15.30 2.01
CA TRP A 32 -9.85 -13.86 1.92
C TRP A 32 -10.60 -13.19 3.06
N GLU A 33 -9.89 -12.50 3.92
CA GLU A 33 -10.53 -11.58 4.87
C GLU A 33 -10.75 -10.22 4.20
N ILE A 34 -11.95 -9.69 4.38
CA ILE A 34 -12.40 -8.49 3.70
C ILE A 34 -12.81 -7.46 4.74
N TYR A 35 -12.26 -6.25 4.64
CA TYR A 35 -12.72 -5.08 5.35
C TYR A 35 -13.45 -4.16 4.40
N THR A 36 -14.62 -3.69 4.83
CA THR A 36 -15.40 -2.69 4.11
C THR A 36 -14.81 -1.30 4.28
N TRP A 37 -15.25 -0.34 3.46
CA TRP A 37 -14.88 1.06 3.59
C TRP A 37 -15.21 1.61 4.99
N GLY A 38 -16.39 1.30 5.52
CA GLY A 38 -16.81 1.74 6.84
C GLY A 38 -15.97 1.14 7.97
N GLU A 39 -15.62 -0.16 7.90
CA GLU A 39 -14.76 -0.80 8.89
C GLU A 39 -13.36 -0.19 8.90
N VAL A 40 -12.77 0.01 7.73
CA VAL A 40 -11.45 0.66 7.61
C VAL A 40 -11.47 2.07 8.18
N GLY A 41 -12.51 2.86 7.87
CA GLY A 41 -12.68 4.20 8.42
C GLY A 41 -12.80 4.21 9.94
N GLN A 42 -13.54 3.25 10.51
CA GLN A 42 -13.65 3.10 11.97
C GLN A 42 -12.33 2.72 12.62
N TYR A 43 -11.60 1.73 12.07
CA TYR A 43 -10.29 1.34 12.58
C TYR A 43 -9.29 2.49 12.51
N ALA A 44 -9.23 3.20 11.39
CA ALA A 44 -8.32 4.32 11.23
C ALA A 44 -8.60 5.45 12.22
N ARG A 45 -9.89 5.80 12.46
CA ARG A 45 -10.26 6.82 13.47
C ARG A 45 -9.94 6.40 14.89
N LYS A 46 -10.20 5.15 15.26
CA LYS A 46 -9.84 4.62 16.59
C LYS A 46 -8.32 4.65 16.80
N LEU A 47 -7.57 4.20 15.79
CA LEU A 47 -6.12 4.23 15.82
C LEU A 47 -5.59 5.67 15.90
N ALA A 48 -6.19 6.63 15.17
CA ALA A 48 -5.83 8.04 15.22
C ALA A 48 -6.07 8.66 16.61
N THR A 49 -7.17 8.28 17.29
CA THR A 49 -7.39 8.65 18.70
C THR A 49 -6.28 8.11 19.58
N GLY A 50 -5.94 6.83 19.42
CA GLY A 50 -4.84 6.20 20.15
C GLY A 50 -3.51 6.90 19.93
N LEU A 51 -3.15 7.22 18.68
CA LEU A 51 -1.93 7.96 18.37
C LEU A 51 -1.89 9.32 19.06
N ARG A 52 -2.99 10.08 19.06
CA ARG A 52 -3.06 11.37 19.76
C ARG A 52 -2.95 11.22 21.29
N SER A 53 -3.46 10.12 21.86
CA SER A 53 -3.39 9.88 23.31
C SER A 53 -1.98 9.63 23.82
N LEU A 54 -1.04 9.27 22.95
CA LEU A 54 0.37 9.06 23.30
C LEU A 54 1.13 10.40 23.55
N GLY A 55 0.52 11.55 23.28
CA GLY A 55 1.12 12.85 23.55
C GLY A 55 2.36 13.16 22.71
N LEU A 56 2.44 12.62 21.49
CA LEU A 56 3.53 12.90 20.57
C LEU A 56 3.57 14.38 20.19
N ARG A 57 4.72 14.87 19.73
CA ARG A 57 4.87 16.26 19.27
C ARG A 57 3.97 16.56 18.06
N GLU A 58 3.73 17.82 17.81
CA GLU A 58 3.07 18.27 16.58
C GLU A 58 3.89 17.84 15.34
N ASN A 59 3.21 17.39 14.29
CA ASN A 59 3.83 16.82 13.09
C ASN A 59 4.82 15.69 13.38
N ALA A 60 4.53 14.85 14.39
CA ALA A 60 5.36 13.71 14.74
C ALA A 60 5.61 12.80 13.51
N HIS A 61 6.81 12.26 13.42
CA HIS A 61 7.19 11.31 12.38
C HIS A 61 6.86 9.88 12.82
N ILE A 62 5.98 9.23 12.10
CA ILE A 62 5.54 7.88 12.44
C ILE A 62 6.14 6.88 11.46
N GLY A 63 7.04 6.04 11.97
CA GLY A 63 7.68 4.97 11.21
C GLY A 63 6.72 3.84 10.86
N LEU A 64 6.88 3.26 9.68
CA LEU A 64 6.16 2.07 9.22
C LEU A 64 7.17 1.06 8.67
N ILE A 65 7.35 -0.08 9.32
CA ILE A 65 8.18 -1.19 8.84
C ILE A 65 7.33 -2.45 8.68
N SER A 66 6.92 -2.76 7.45
CA SER A 66 6.08 -3.91 7.13
C SER A 66 6.08 -4.21 5.64
N LYS A 67 5.89 -5.48 5.26
CA LYS A 67 5.39 -5.84 3.94
C LYS A 67 3.94 -5.37 3.78
N ASN A 68 3.46 -5.29 2.53
CA ASN A 68 2.10 -4.86 2.23
C ASN A 68 1.06 -5.73 2.94
N CYS A 69 0.16 -5.07 3.64
CA CYS A 69 -0.98 -5.67 4.31
C CYS A 69 -2.05 -4.59 4.59
N ARG A 70 -3.23 -5.02 5.00
CA ARG A 70 -4.34 -4.10 5.28
C ARG A 70 -4.06 -3.17 6.46
N GLU A 71 -3.33 -3.65 7.47
CA GLU A 71 -2.94 -2.86 8.64
C GLU A 71 -2.05 -1.68 8.25
N TRP A 72 -1.20 -1.87 7.22
CA TRP A 72 -0.37 -0.81 6.68
C TRP A 72 -1.22 0.36 6.17
N ILE A 73 -2.27 0.07 5.38
CA ILE A 73 -3.18 1.08 4.83
C ILE A 73 -3.97 1.79 5.93
N ILE A 74 -4.44 1.03 6.94
CA ILE A 74 -5.18 1.58 8.08
C ILE A 74 -4.27 2.48 8.93
N ALA A 75 -3.01 2.06 9.14
CA ALA A 75 -2.03 2.85 9.87
C ALA A 75 -1.71 4.17 9.15
N ASP A 76 -1.47 4.13 7.84
CA ASP A 76 -1.18 5.34 7.05
C ASP A 76 -2.36 6.33 7.08
N LEU A 77 -3.59 5.85 6.92
CA LEU A 77 -4.80 6.67 7.11
C LEU A 77 -4.89 7.27 8.52
N ALA A 78 -4.61 6.48 9.55
CA ALA A 78 -4.67 6.94 10.92
C ALA A 78 -3.61 8.01 11.23
N ILE A 79 -2.41 7.88 10.65
CA ILE A 79 -1.34 8.87 10.75
C ILE A 79 -1.83 10.22 10.19
N VAL A 80 -2.42 10.21 8.99
CA VAL A 80 -3.00 11.42 8.38
C VAL A 80 -4.13 12.00 9.24
N MET A 81 -5.06 11.16 9.70
CA MET A 81 -6.18 11.57 10.55
C MET A 81 -5.72 12.15 11.89
N ALA A 82 -4.60 11.67 12.42
CA ALA A 82 -4.01 12.19 13.66
C ALA A 82 -3.27 13.54 13.46
N GLY A 83 -2.89 13.89 12.22
CA GLY A 83 -2.10 15.07 11.88
C GLY A 83 -0.59 14.83 11.97
N TYR A 84 -0.16 13.62 11.70
CA TYR A 84 1.25 13.20 11.74
C TYR A 84 1.81 12.90 10.36
N ILE A 85 3.11 12.69 10.25
CA ILE A 85 3.85 12.46 9.01
C ILE A 85 4.24 10.99 8.91
N SER A 86 3.90 10.34 7.81
CA SER A 86 4.23 8.94 7.55
C SER A 86 5.67 8.79 7.05
N VAL A 87 6.43 7.88 7.67
CA VAL A 87 7.83 7.59 7.34
C VAL A 87 8.01 6.09 7.09
N PRO A 88 7.73 5.62 5.87
CA PRO A 88 7.77 4.19 5.56
C PRO A 88 9.20 3.69 5.32
N PHE A 89 9.48 2.49 5.83
CA PHE A 89 10.76 1.80 5.70
C PHE A 89 10.63 0.47 4.96
N PHE A 90 11.73 0.02 4.34
CA PHE A 90 11.77 -1.32 3.75
C PHE A 90 11.66 -2.40 4.84
N PRO A 91 10.89 -3.48 4.60
CA PRO A 91 10.65 -4.52 5.61
C PRO A 91 11.86 -5.44 5.88
N ASN A 92 12.92 -5.34 5.09
CA ASN A 92 14.11 -6.20 5.14
C ASN A 92 15.39 -5.44 5.52
N LEU A 93 15.27 -4.33 6.23
CA LEU A 93 16.42 -3.59 6.76
C LEU A 93 17.09 -4.36 7.88
N THR A 94 18.41 -4.23 7.97
CA THR A 94 19.19 -4.70 9.11
C THR A 94 19.00 -3.79 10.33
N SER A 95 19.32 -4.28 11.53
CA SER A 95 19.25 -3.48 12.76
C SER A 95 20.05 -2.18 12.69
N GLY A 96 21.23 -2.21 12.11
CA GLY A 96 22.05 -1.01 11.91
C GLY A 96 21.42 0.03 10.98
N GLU A 97 20.77 -0.43 9.89
CA GLU A 97 20.04 0.44 8.98
C GLU A 97 18.78 1.02 9.64
N ILE A 98 18.05 0.20 10.40
CA ILE A 98 16.87 0.64 11.16
C ILE A 98 17.26 1.73 12.16
N ASN A 99 18.30 1.52 12.97
CA ASN A 99 18.78 2.51 13.93
C ASN A 99 19.16 3.82 13.24
N THR A 100 19.90 3.72 12.15
CA THR A 100 20.31 4.90 11.35
C THR A 100 19.11 5.67 10.82
N LEU A 101 18.13 4.98 10.24
CA LEU A 101 16.97 5.62 9.61
C LEU A 101 15.97 6.17 10.63
N LEU A 102 15.72 5.46 11.73
CA LEU A 102 14.85 5.94 12.80
C LEU A 102 15.43 7.19 13.47
N THR A 103 16.74 7.20 13.73
CA THR A 103 17.43 8.33 14.34
C THR A 103 17.51 9.51 13.37
N PHE A 104 17.96 9.28 12.13
CA PHE A 104 18.09 10.35 11.13
C PHE A 104 16.72 10.93 10.72
N GLY A 105 15.69 10.08 10.67
CA GLY A 105 14.32 10.46 10.36
C GLY A 105 13.60 11.13 11.53
N ASP A 106 14.23 11.24 12.70
CA ASP A 106 13.62 11.80 13.91
C ASP A 106 12.24 11.18 14.19
N VAL A 107 12.19 9.83 14.16
CA VAL A 107 10.94 9.05 14.27
C VAL A 107 10.50 8.98 15.73
N ASP A 108 9.24 9.30 15.97
CA ASP A 108 8.66 9.38 17.33
C ASP A 108 7.95 8.08 17.77
N LEU A 109 7.47 7.29 16.81
CA LEU A 109 6.78 6.03 17.03
C LEU A 109 6.98 5.11 15.83
N LEU A 110 7.05 3.79 16.06
CA LEU A 110 7.19 2.79 15.02
C LEU A 110 5.99 1.84 14.97
N PHE A 111 5.32 1.75 13.82
CA PHE A 111 4.51 0.60 13.46
C PHE A 111 5.41 -0.52 12.92
N ALA A 112 5.33 -1.69 13.54
CA ALA A 112 6.08 -2.88 13.11
C ALA A 112 5.11 -4.02 12.79
N GLY A 113 5.27 -4.63 11.61
CA GLY A 113 4.34 -5.66 11.16
C GLY A 113 5.00 -6.69 10.27
N LYS A 114 4.30 -7.35 9.47
CA LYS A 114 4.62 -8.41 8.49
C LYS A 114 6.09 -8.45 8.00
N VAL A 115 7.03 -8.71 8.92
CA VAL A 115 8.48 -8.87 8.69
C VAL A 115 8.92 -10.29 9.06
N GLU A 116 10.05 -10.75 8.52
CA GLU A 116 10.51 -12.13 8.66
C GLU A 116 11.52 -12.32 9.79
N ASP A 117 12.27 -11.28 10.15
CA ASP A 117 13.38 -11.34 11.12
C ASP A 117 13.33 -10.18 12.12
N TRP A 118 12.24 -10.14 12.90
CA TRP A 118 12.07 -9.09 13.90
C TRP A 118 13.09 -9.16 15.02
N GLU A 119 13.54 -10.37 15.41
CA GLU A 119 14.52 -10.54 16.47
C GLU A 119 15.86 -9.84 16.17
N GLU A 120 16.29 -9.85 14.92
CA GLU A 120 17.45 -9.07 14.46
C GLU A 120 17.09 -7.59 14.34
N GLN A 121 15.98 -7.27 13.73
CA GLN A 121 15.56 -5.90 13.40
C GLN A 121 15.29 -5.04 14.64
N LYS A 122 14.67 -5.61 15.69
CA LYS A 122 14.33 -4.88 16.92
C LYS A 122 15.55 -4.33 17.66
N ALA A 123 16.73 -4.95 17.49
CA ALA A 123 17.97 -4.46 18.07
C ALA A 123 18.38 -3.08 17.51
N GLY A 124 17.83 -2.68 16.36
CA GLY A 124 18.03 -1.36 15.78
C GLY A 124 17.02 -0.30 16.24
N VAL A 125 15.96 -0.69 16.94
CA VAL A 125 14.97 0.26 17.45
C VAL A 125 15.51 0.98 18.67
N PRO A 126 15.53 2.32 18.71
CA PRO A 126 15.99 3.08 19.89
C PRO A 126 15.23 2.71 21.16
N GLU A 127 15.96 2.62 22.28
CA GLU A 127 15.38 2.34 23.58
C GLU A 127 14.30 3.37 23.95
N GLY A 128 13.15 2.89 24.43
CA GLY A 128 12.03 3.74 24.81
C GLY A 128 11.15 4.25 23.65
N MET A 129 11.48 3.93 22.40
CA MET A 129 10.62 4.27 21.27
C MET A 129 9.29 3.51 21.34
N PRO A 130 8.13 4.15 21.33
CA PRO A 130 6.85 3.47 21.30
C PRO A 130 6.70 2.62 20.03
N ILE A 131 6.22 1.38 20.21
CA ILE A 131 5.94 0.45 19.10
C ILE A 131 4.45 0.11 19.13
N ILE A 132 3.84 0.02 17.95
CA ILE A 132 2.53 -0.59 17.74
C ILE A 132 2.73 -1.75 16.75
N SER A 133 2.50 -2.98 17.21
CA SER A 133 2.74 -4.20 16.43
C SER A 133 1.49 -4.63 15.68
N PHE A 134 1.63 -4.93 14.38
CA PHE A 134 0.55 -5.51 13.58
C PHE A 134 0.28 -6.98 13.97
N PRO A 135 -0.89 -7.53 13.62
CA PRO A 135 -1.18 -8.94 13.80
C PRO A 135 -0.17 -9.82 13.06
N THR A 136 0.09 -11.00 13.61
CA THR A 136 1.03 -11.96 13.04
C THR A 136 0.53 -12.53 11.72
N TYR A 137 1.40 -12.57 10.72
CA TYR A 137 1.17 -13.19 9.43
C TYR A 137 1.95 -14.49 9.30
N LYS A 138 1.37 -15.48 8.61
CA LYS A 138 2.02 -16.77 8.37
C LYS A 138 3.39 -16.59 7.70
N GLY A 139 4.43 -17.16 8.29
CA GLY A 139 5.81 -17.05 7.79
C GLY A 139 6.50 -15.71 8.10
N CYS A 140 5.91 -14.92 9.00
CA CYS A 140 6.51 -13.71 9.54
C CYS A 140 6.72 -13.86 11.04
N SER A 141 7.55 -12.99 11.61
CA SER A 141 7.80 -12.94 13.05
C SER A 141 6.55 -12.53 13.82
N ASP A 142 6.40 -13.08 15.01
CA ASP A 142 5.43 -12.62 16.00
C ASP A 142 6.05 -11.49 16.81
N ILE A 143 5.49 -10.28 16.69
CA ILE A 143 6.00 -9.07 17.33
C ILE A 143 5.21 -8.83 18.61
N THR A 144 5.83 -9.06 19.75
CA THR A 144 5.20 -8.93 21.07
C THR A 144 5.54 -7.63 21.79
N GLU A 145 6.47 -6.86 21.26
CA GLU A 145 6.88 -5.56 21.79
C GLU A 145 5.81 -4.49 21.59
N GLY A 146 5.72 -3.59 22.57
CA GLY A 146 4.83 -2.42 22.50
C GLY A 146 3.34 -2.75 22.60
N HIS A 147 2.54 -1.92 21.99
CA HIS A 147 1.08 -2.07 21.94
C HIS A 147 0.69 -3.07 20.85
N GLN A 148 -0.16 -4.04 21.19
CA GLN A 148 -0.70 -4.97 20.22
C GLN A 148 -1.86 -4.33 19.44
N TRP A 149 -1.94 -4.52 18.12
CA TRP A 149 -2.84 -3.85 17.20
C TRP A 149 -4.30 -3.77 17.66
N PHE A 150 -4.91 -4.91 17.92
CA PHE A 150 -6.32 -4.94 18.29
C PHE A 150 -6.57 -4.42 19.70
N ASP A 151 -5.67 -4.69 20.63
CA ASP A 151 -5.78 -4.20 22.01
C ASP A 151 -5.69 -2.67 22.03
N PHE A 152 -4.75 -2.10 21.27
CA PHE A 152 -4.58 -0.67 21.17
C PHE A 152 -5.79 0.01 20.53
N ILE A 153 -6.27 -0.49 19.40
CA ILE A 153 -7.43 0.08 18.69
C ILE A 153 -8.71 -0.02 19.55
N ASN A 154 -8.92 -1.14 20.22
CA ASN A 154 -10.17 -1.38 20.99
C ASN A 154 -10.26 -0.58 22.28
N GLN A 155 -9.17 0.03 22.75
CA GLN A 155 -9.17 0.93 23.91
C GLN A 155 -9.68 2.34 23.59
N HIS A 156 -9.86 2.67 22.30
CA HIS A 156 -10.15 4.04 21.88
C HIS A 156 -11.48 4.14 21.11
N GLU A 157 -12.17 5.24 21.32
CA GLU A 157 -13.32 5.62 20.51
C GLU A 157 -12.88 6.28 19.20
N PRO A 158 -13.70 6.20 18.12
CA PRO A 158 -13.34 6.82 16.85
C PRO A 158 -13.17 8.34 16.97
N LEU A 159 -12.10 8.86 16.39
CA LEU A 159 -11.79 10.29 16.32
C LEU A 159 -12.95 11.05 15.62
N GLN A 160 -13.55 12.00 16.31
CA GLN A 160 -14.68 12.77 15.79
C GLN A 160 -14.25 13.82 14.77
N GLU A 161 -13.11 14.48 15.02
CA GLU A 161 -12.56 15.53 14.16
C GLU A 161 -11.16 15.14 13.69
N PRO A 162 -11.05 14.39 12.57
CA PRO A 162 -9.78 14.10 11.95
C PRO A 162 -9.07 15.38 11.50
N HIS A 163 -7.73 15.35 11.52
CA HIS A 163 -6.94 16.42 10.95
C HIS A 163 -7.28 16.61 9.46
N LYS A 164 -7.31 17.87 9.03
CA LYS A 164 -7.56 18.28 7.64
C LYS A 164 -6.28 18.91 7.08
N PRO A 165 -5.43 18.14 6.39
CA PRO A 165 -4.17 18.66 5.89
C PRO A 165 -4.39 19.70 4.79
N LYS A 166 -3.48 20.65 4.69
CA LYS A 166 -3.38 21.58 3.57
C LYS A 166 -2.49 20.95 2.49
N LEU A 167 -2.61 21.42 1.26
CA LEU A 167 -1.76 20.92 0.16
C LEU A 167 -0.27 21.15 0.39
N SER A 168 0.09 22.18 1.16
CA SER A 168 1.48 22.49 1.54
C SER A 168 2.02 21.66 2.69
N ASP A 169 1.17 20.90 3.39
CA ASP A 169 1.60 20.10 4.53
C ASP A 169 2.35 18.86 4.03
N VAL A 170 3.32 18.41 4.84
CA VAL A 170 4.08 17.20 4.51
C VAL A 170 3.21 15.98 4.72
N TRP A 171 3.11 15.16 3.69
CA TRP A 171 2.42 13.87 3.73
C TRP A 171 3.34 12.75 4.19
N THR A 172 4.53 12.65 3.57
CA THR A 172 5.43 11.53 3.83
C THR A 172 6.89 11.88 3.57
N ILE A 173 7.78 11.18 4.28
CA ILE A 173 9.23 11.24 4.06
C ILE A 173 9.70 9.86 3.63
N ILE A 174 10.20 9.73 2.40
CA ILE A 174 10.68 8.47 1.84
C ILE A 174 12.20 8.47 1.80
N PHE A 175 12.82 7.50 2.47
CA PHE A 175 14.27 7.35 2.46
C PHE A 175 14.76 6.59 1.22
N THR A 176 15.83 7.12 0.62
CA THR A 176 16.54 6.49 -0.50
C THR A 176 18.00 6.27 -0.11
N SER A 177 18.61 5.20 -0.65
CA SER A 177 20.05 4.98 -0.54
C SER A 177 20.76 6.11 -1.29
N GLY A 178 21.36 7.04 -0.53
CA GLY A 178 22.17 8.10 -1.15
C GLY A 178 23.41 7.54 -1.85
N THR A 179 23.77 8.10 -2.99
CA THR A 179 25.01 7.75 -3.73
C THR A 179 26.29 8.00 -2.90
N THR A 180 26.17 8.74 -1.80
CA THR A 180 27.26 9.11 -0.88
C THR A 180 27.32 8.23 0.39
N GLY A 181 26.52 7.17 0.47
CA GLY A 181 26.46 6.27 1.64
C GLY A 181 25.56 6.75 2.78
N ASN A 182 25.21 8.04 2.85
CA ASN A 182 24.27 8.54 3.85
C ASN A 182 22.83 8.50 3.30
N PRO A 183 21.83 8.13 4.12
CA PRO A 183 20.43 8.14 3.71
C PRO A 183 19.98 9.56 3.35
N LYS A 184 19.10 9.68 2.36
CA LYS A 184 18.44 10.93 1.98
C LYS A 184 16.94 10.77 2.14
N GLY A 185 16.31 11.65 2.90
CA GLY A 185 14.86 11.73 3.04
C GLY A 185 14.26 12.64 1.96
N VAL A 186 13.44 12.08 1.10
CA VAL A 186 12.64 12.83 0.13
C VAL A 186 11.34 13.23 0.82
N VAL A 187 11.16 14.53 1.04
CA VAL A 187 9.95 15.08 1.65
C VAL A 187 8.92 15.33 0.55
N LEU A 188 7.74 14.77 0.70
CA LEU A 188 6.62 14.93 -0.22
C LEU A 188 5.44 15.55 0.50
N ASP A 189 4.92 16.63 -0.07
CA ASP A 189 3.70 17.29 0.38
C ASP A 189 2.45 16.70 -0.32
N TYR A 190 1.27 17.11 0.14
CA TYR A 190 0.01 16.71 -0.49
C TYR A 190 -0.15 17.27 -1.91
N LEU A 191 0.50 18.41 -2.22
CA LEU A 191 0.45 19.02 -3.55
C LEU A 191 1.10 18.15 -4.63
N ALA A 192 2.21 17.48 -4.30
CA ALA A 192 2.89 16.57 -5.23
C ALA A 192 1.96 15.43 -5.68
N ASN A 193 1.17 14.86 -4.75
CA ASN A 193 0.18 13.85 -5.06
C ASN A 193 -1.00 14.39 -5.83
N GLN A 194 -1.50 15.56 -5.46
CA GLN A 194 -2.61 16.23 -6.15
C GLN A 194 -2.27 16.48 -7.62
N SER A 195 -1.07 16.96 -7.91
CA SER A 195 -0.61 17.21 -9.28
C SER A 195 -0.56 15.94 -10.14
N THR A 196 -0.16 14.82 -9.54
CA THR A 196 -0.18 13.50 -10.22
C THR A 196 -1.61 13.04 -10.49
N ALA A 197 -2.54 13.27 -9.56
CA ALA A 197 -3.95 12.94 -9.75
C ALA A 197 -4.59 13.80 -10.86
N GLU A 198 -4.31 15.09 -10.91
CA GLU A 198 -4.81 16.00 -11.93
C GLU A 198 -4.37 15.56 -13.33
N LEU A 199 -3.08 15.21 -13.50
CA LEU A 199 -2.59 14.66 -14.76
C LEU A 199 -3.32 13.37 -15.15
N THR A 200 -3.65 12.51 -14.18
CA THR A 200 -4.42 11.28 -14.42
C THR A 200 -5.86 11.59 -14.82
N LEU A 201 -6.49 12.57 -14.18
CA LEU A 201 -7.85 13.01 -14.51
C LEU A 201 -7.93 13.60 -15.93
N ASP A 202 -7.00 14.48 -16.28
CA ASP A 202 -6.98 15.16 -17.57
C ASP A 202 -6.77 14.20 -18.74
N THR A 203 -5.89 13.21 -18.56
CA THR A 203 -5.53 12.27 -19.64
C THR A 203 -6.32 10.98 -19.61
N ASN A 204 -6.87 10.59 -18.46
CA ASN A 204 -7.37 9.25 -18.12
C ASN A 204 -6.45 8.11 -18.62
N ALA A 205 -5.14 8.34 -18.54
CA ALA A 205 -4.14 7.41 -19.03
C ALA A 205 -4.24 6.03 -18.34
N LEU A 206 -4.66 6.02 -17.08
CA LEU A 206 -4.88 4.79 -16.29
C LEU A 206 -6.25 4.13 -16.54
N LYS A 207 -7.09 4.69 -17.40
CA LYS A 207 -8.46 4.20 -17.66
C LYS A 207 -9.23 3.91 -16.37
N ILE A 208 -9.14 4.83 -15.44
CA ILE A 208 -9.81 4.76 -14.14
C ILE A 208 -11.32 4.90 -14.34
N ASP A 209 -12.08 4.13 -13.57
CA ASP A 209 -13.51 4.34 -13.42
C ASP A 209 -13.78 5.33 -12.28
N PHE A 210 -14.21 6.53 -12.62
CA PHE A 210 -14.48 7.59 -11.65
C PHE A 210 -15.75 7.36 -10.79
N ASN A 211 -16.47 6.25 -11.01
CA ASN A 211 -17.57 5.82 -10.14
C ASN A 211 -17.14 4.86 -9.03
N GLY A 212 -15.84 4.55 -8.94
CA GLY A 212 -15.27 3.70 -7.92
C GLY A 212 -15.31 2.20 -8.24
N ASN A 213 -15.58 1.80 -9.50
CA ASN A 213 -15.55 0.37 -9.88
C ASN A 213 -14.13 -0.05 -10.30
N ASN A 214 -13.16 0.23 -9.44
CA ASN A 214 -11.76 -0.12 -9.65
C ASN A 214 -11.37 -1.30 -8.76
N THR A 215 -10.43 -2.10 -9.24
CA THR A 215 -9.78 -3.15 -8.45
C THR A 215 -8.27 -3.01 -8.66
N PHE A 216 -7.57 -2.81 -7.55
CA PHE A 216 -6.11 -2.69 -7.49
C PHE A 216 -5.51 -3.93 -6.86
N PHE A 217 -4.24 -4.16 -7.13
CA PHE A 217 -3.49 -5.27 -6.54
C PHE A 217 -2.14 -4.77 -6.04
N SER A 218 -1.95 -4.81 -4.72
CA SER A 218 -0.75 -4.31 -4.04
C SER A 218 0.23 -5.44 -3.76
N TYR A 219 1.46 -5.29 -4.27
CA TYR A 219 2.53 -6.26 -4.10
C TYR A 219 3.95 -5.68 -4.15
N LEU A 220 4.13 -4.52 -4.78
CA LEU A 220 5.40 -3.80 -4.70
C LEU A 220 5.49 -3.11 -3.32
N PRO A 221 6.68 -2.90 -2.78
CA PRO A 221 6.80 -2.33 -1.44
C PRO A 221 6.11 -0.97 -1.31
N LEU A 222 5.21 -0.82 -0.33
CA LEU A 222 4.47 0.42 -0.04
C LEU A 222 5.38 1.56 0.49
N ASN A 223 6.59 1.27 0.91
CA ASN A 223 7.60 2.29 1.18
C ASN A 223 8.22 2.89 -0.09
N HIS A 224 7.87 2.39 -1.28
CA HIS A 224 8.31 2.94 -2.57
C HIS A 224 7.22 3.84 -3.15
N ILE A 225 7.60 5.06 -3.56
CA ILE A 225 6.66 6.08 -4.06
C ILE A 225 5.75 5.58 -5.18
N ALA A 226 6.23 4.71 -6.06
CA ALA A 226 5.43 4.21 -7.17
C ALA A 226 4.22 3.39 -6.71
N GLU A 227 4.38 2.49 -5.71
CA GLU A 227 3.26 1.72 -5.15
C GLU A 227 2.31 2.63 -4.36
N ARG A 228 2.87 3.58 -3.59
CA ARG A 228 2.07 4.55 -2.85
C ARG A 228 1.19 5.40 -3.77
N VAL A 229 1.72 5.90 -4.88
CA VAL A 229 0.96 6.79 -5.78
C VAL A 229 0.03 6.01 -6.70
N VAL A 230 0.52 4.94 -7.35
CA VAL A 230 -0.25 4.23 -8.39
C VAL A 230 -1.29 3.28 -7.81
N VAL A 231 -1.09 2.80 -6.57
CA VAL A 231 -1.99 1.82 -5.95
C VAL A 231 -2.71 2.42 -4.74
N GLU A 232 -1.97 2.81 -3.69
CA GLU A 232 -2.57 3.30 -2.44
C GLU A 232 -3.30 4.63 -2.63
N TYR A 233 -2.60 5.66 -3.11
CA TYR A 233 -3.21 6.96 -3.37
C TYR A 233 -4.34 6.87 -4.41
N ALA A 234 -4.14 6.05 -5.46
CA ALA A 234 -5.15 5.89 -6.50
C ALA A 234 -6.46 5.28 -5.96
N VAL A 235 -6.40 4.30 -5.05
CA VAL A 235 -7.63 3.73 -4.47
C VAL A 235 -8.34 4.72 -3.55
N PHE A 236 -7.61 5.52 -2.78
CA PHE A 236 -8.21 6.58 -1.97
C PHE A 236 -8.86 7.67 -2.84
N ARG A 237 -8.20 8.05 -3.91
CA ARG A 237 -8.65 9.15 -4.79
C ARG A 237 -9.82 8.75 -5.68
N PHE A 238 -9.81 7.54 -6.21
CA PHE A 238 -10.73 7.09 -7.25
C PHE A 238 -11.72 6.00 -6.80
N GLY A 239 -11.60 5.55 -5.57
CA GLY A 239 -12.43 4.48 -5.02
C GLY A 239 -12.15 3.11 -5.63
N GLY A 240 -12.70 2.07 -5.03
CA GLY A 240 -12.57 0.69 -5.48
C GLY A 240 -12.21 -0.28 -4.38
N THR A 241 -11.58 -1.38 -4.78
CA THR A 241 -11.11 -2.44 -3.88
C THR A 241 -9.60 -2.61 -4.05
N LEU A 242 -8.88 -2.75 -2.96
CA LEU A 242 -7.46 -3.05 -2.90
C LEU A 242 -7.24 -4.45 -2.36
N SER A 243 -6.66 -5.33 -3.17
CA SER A 243 -6.27 -6.68 -2.77
C SER A 243 -4.76 -6.77 -2.61
N PHE A 244 -4.29 -7.55 -1.65
CA PHE A 244 -2.86 -7.74 -1.39
C PHE A 244 -2.37 -9.08 -1.93
N ALA A 245 -1.08 -9.17 -2.25
CA ALA A 245 -0.39 -10.44 -2.33
C ALA A 245 -0.08 -10.95 -0.92
N GLU A 246 -0.32 -12.23 -0.64
CA GLU A 246 0.07 -12.82 0.64
C GLU A 246 1.59 -12.88 0.74
N ASN A 247 2.23 -13.45 -0.29
CA ASN A 247 3.69 -13.56 -0.42
C ASN A 247 4.06 -13.78 -1.91
N LEU A 248 5.35 -14.01 -2.19
CA LEU A 248 5.84 -14.22 -3.55
C LEU A 248 5.41 -15.56 -4.16
N ASP A 249 5.20 -16.59 -3.36
CA ASP A 249 4.83 -17.94 -3.83
C ASP A 249 3.35 -17.97 -4.26
N THR A 250 2.50 -17.25 -3.53
CA THR A 250 1.06 -17.16 -3.81
C THR A 250 0.70 -16.02 -4.76
N PHE A 251 1.67 -15.19 -5.15
CA PHE A 251 1.45 -14.00 -6.01
C PHE A 251 0.59 -14.28 -7.25
N ALA A 252 0.92 -15.33 -8.02
CA ALA A 252 0.20 -15.65 -9.25
C ALA A 252 -1.25 -16.07 -8.96
N LYS A 253 -1.49 -16.84 -7.89
CA LYS A 253 -2.83 -17.23 -7.44
C LYS A 253 -3.62 -16.01 -7.01
N ASN A 254 -3.06 -15.18 -6.12
CA ASN A 254 -3.75 -13.99 -5.61
C ASN A 254 -4.08 -12.99 -6.72
N LEU A 255 -3.19 -12.82 -7.72
CA LEU A 255 -3.45 -12.00 -8.90
C LEU A 255 -4.58 -12.56 -9.78
N GLN A 256 -4.60 -13.88 -10.00
CA GLN A 256 -5.67 -14.55 -10.74
C GLN A 256 -7.03 -14.43 -10.07
N GLU A 257 -7.09 -14.53 -8.75
CA GLU A 257 -8.32 -14.40 -7.96
C GLU A 257 -8.79 -12.94 -7.90
N THR A 258 -7.88 -11.98 -7.83
CA THR A 258 -8.19 -10.54 -7.77
C THR A 258 -8.72 -10.02 -9.10
N GLN A 259 -8.10 -10.38 -10.23
CA GLN A 259 -8.44 -9.83 -11.56
C GLN A 259 -8.46 -8.30 -11.57
N PRO A 260 -7.34 -7.60 -11.28
CA PRO A 260 -7.33 -6.16 -11.16
C PRO A 260 -7.77 -5.47 -12.45
N THR A 261 -8.47 -4.34 -12.33
CA THR A 261 -8.84 -3.48 -13.47
C THR A 261 -7.73 -2.51 -13.84
N VAL A 262 -6.89 -2.15 -12.86
CA VAL A 262 -5.66 -1.37 -13.03
C VAL A 262 -4.53 -2.20 -12.43
N PHE A 263 -3.56 -2.56 -13.25
CA PHE A 263 -2.42 -3.36 -12.82
C PHE A 263 -1.11 -2.62 -13.08
N PHE A 264 -0.38 -2.33 -12.01
CA PHE A 264 0.96 -1.74 -12.06
C PHE A 264 2.00 -2.84 -11.92
N ALA A 265 2.94 -2.94 -12.86
CA ALA A 265 3.99 -3.94 -12.79
C ALA A 265 5.32 -3.45 -13.36
N VAL A 266 6.38 -3.66 -12.59
CA VAL A 266 7.74 -3.35 -13.01
C VAL A 266 8.25 -4.34 -14.08
N PRO A 267 9.25 -3.99 -14.91
CA PRO A 267 9.74 -4.83 -16.01
C PRO A 267 10.09 -6.27 -15.62
N ARG A 268 10.60 -6.47 -14.42
CA ARG A 268 10.95 -7.81 -13.90
C ARG A 268 9.74 -8.77 -13.84
N ILE A 269 8.54 -8.27 -13.56
CA ILE A 269 7.32 -9.08 -13.53
C ILE A 269 6.93 -9.51 -14.93
N TRP A 270 7.03 -8.62 -15.91
CA TRP A 270 6.78 -8.94 -17.31
C TRP A 270 7.74 -9.99 -17.84
N THR A 271 9.02 -9.91 -17.48
CA THR A 271 10.01 -10.94 -17.80
C THR A 271 9.63 -12.29 -17.19
N LYS A 272 9.20 -12.34 -15.92
CA LYS A 272 8.71 -13.58 -15.29
C LYS A 272 7.50 -14.15 -16.03
N PHE A 273 6.53 -13.32 -16.39
CA PHE A 273 5.36 -13.75 -17.16
C PHE A 273 5.76 -14.29 -18.54
N GLN A 274 6.64 -13.60 -19.24
CA GLN A 274 7.19 -14.05 -20.52
C GLN A 274 7.88 -15.41 -20.39
N MET A 275 8.76 -15.58 -19.41
CA MET A 275 9.45 -16.85 -19.17
C MET A 275 8.46 -17.98 -18.85
N GLY A 276 7.42 -17.72 -18.05
CA GLY A 276 6.36 -18.68 -17.76
C GLY A 276 5.53 -19.09 -18.98
N ILE A 277 5.32 -18.19 -19.94
CA ILE A 277 4.68 -18.50 -21.21
C ILE A 277 5.62 -19.32 -22.10
N LEU A 278 6.90 -18.90 -22.22
CA LEU A 278 7.88 -19.54 -23.07
C LEU A 278 8.29 -20.94 -22.58
N SER A 279 8.19 -21.22 -21.30
CA SER A 279 8.38 -22.59 -20.77
C SER A 279 7.34 -23.58 -21.28
N LYS A 280 6.14 -23.09 -21.68
CA LYS A 280 5.04 -23.91 -22.21
C LYS A 280 4.97 -23.90 -23.74
N ILE A 281 5.39 -22.81 -24.38
CA ILE A 281 5.29 -22.60 -25.83
C ILE A 281 6.60 -21.98 -26.33
N PRO A 282 7.43 -22.71 -27.13
CA PRO A 282 8.66 -22.15 -27.68
C PRO A 282 8.43 -20.85 -28.46
N GLN A 283 9.37 -19.92 -28.37
CA GLN A 283 9.27 -18.57 -28.95
C GLN A 283 8.90 -18.57 -30.44
N GLU A 284 9.54 -19.45 -31.23
CA GLU A 284 9.25 -19.56 -32.68
C GLU A 284 7.80 -19.94 -32.95
N LYS A 285 7.28 -20.94 -32.20
CA LYS A 285 5.89 -21.37 -32.31
C LYS A 285 4.92 -20.28 -31.88
N LEU A 286 5.22 -19.63 -30.77
CA LEU A 286 4.42 -18.51 -30.25
C LEU A 286 4.35 -17.37 -31.29
N SER A 287 5.49 -16.98 -31.86
CA SER A 287 5.57 -15.92 -32.88
C SER A 287 4.76 -16.26 -34.14
N LYS A 288 4.77 -17.51 -34.58
CA LYS A 288 3.95 -17.97 -35.73
C LYS A 288 2.45 -17.93 -35.41
N LEU A 289 2.05 -18.40 -34.22
CA LEU A 289 0.65 -18.42 -33.79
C LEU A 289 0.08 -17.00 -33.60
N LEU A 290 0.88 -16.06 -33.09
CA LEU A 290 0.47 -14.67 -32.91
C LEU A 290 0.28 -13.89 -34.23
N LYS A 291 0.82 -14.36 -35.36
CA LYS A 291 0.60 -13.78 -36.69
C LYS A 291 -0.78 -14.13 -37.28
N ILE A 292 -1.43 -15.17 -36.76
CA ILE A 292 -2.76 -15.62 -37.24
C ILE A 292 -3.83 -14.92 -36.38
N PRO A 293 -4.65 -14.01 -36.92
CA PRO A 293 -5.54 -13.15 -36.12
C PRO A 293 -6.44 -13.90 -35.12
N VAL A 294 -7.09 -14.97 -35.55
CA VAL A 294 -7.99 -15.78 -34.70
C VAL A 294 -7.21 -16.49 -33.58
N LEU A 295 -6.07 -17.09 -33.89
CA LEU A 295 -5.22 -17.75 -32.90
C LEU A 295 -4.58 -16.77 -31.96
N SER A 296 -4.15 -15.62 -32.45
CA SER A 296 -3.62 -14.52 -31.65
C SER A 296 -4.67 -14.05 -30.62
N TRP A 297 -5.91 -13.84 -31.03
CA TRP A 297 -7.00 -13.45 -30.14
C TRP A 297 -7.26 -14.50 -29.05
N ILE A 298 -7.34 -15.79 -29.43
CA ILE A 298 -7.56 -16.89 -28.48
C ILE A 298 -6.41 -16.97 -27.48
N LEU A 299 -5.15 -16.90 -27.96
CA LEU A 299 -3.97 -16.98 -27.10
C LEU A 299 -3.89 -15.80 -26.14
N LYS A 300 -4.08 -14.58 -26.61
CA LYS A 300 -4.11 -13.38 -25.75
C LYS A 300 -5.16 -13.51 -24.65
N ARG A 301 -6.37 -13.98 -24.99
CA ARG A 301 -7.42 -14.21 -24.01
C ARG A 301 -7.05 -15.29 -22.99
N LYS A 302 -6.42 -16.39 -23.43
CA LYS A 302 -5.91 -17.43 -22.52
C LYS A 302 -4.81 -16.92 -21.62
N PHE A 303 -3.86 -16.14 -22.16
CA PHE A 303 -2.79 -15.56 -21.37
C PHE A 303 -3.32 -14.55 -20.34
N ASN A 304 -4.18 -13.64 -20.74
CA ASN A 304 -4.79 -12.71 -19.82
C ASN A 304 -5.52 -13.42 -18.67
N LYS A 305 -6.25 -14.50 -18.98
CA LYS A 305 -6.92 -15.31 -17.96
C LYS A 305 -5.91 -16.00 -17.03
N ALA A 306 -4.88 -16.63 -17.60
CA ALA A 306 -3.84 -17.33 -16.84
C ALA A 306 -2.98 -16.40 -15.99
N LEU A 307 -2.82 -15.15 -16.40
CA LEU A 307 -2.10 -14.11 -15.67
C LEU A 307 -2.98 -13.33 -14.68
N GLY A 308 -4.29 -13.58 -14.64
CA GLY A 308 -5.20 -12.80 -13.80
C GLY A 308 -5.50 -11.39 -14.32
N LEU A 309 -5.34 -11.15 -15.61
CA LEU A 309 -5.46 -9.81 -16.22
C LEU A 309 -6.68 -9.68 -17.17
N SER A 310 -7.66 -10.58 -17.05
CA SER A 310 -8.83 -10.57 -17.97
C SER A 310 -9.69 -9.32 -17.82
N LYS A 311 -9.70 -8.69 -16.65
CA LYS A 311 -10.48 -7.48 -16.35
C LYS A 311 -9.63 -6.21 -16.45
N ALA A 312 -8.33 -6.33 -16.73
CA ALA A 312 -7.43 -5.18 -16.79
C ALA A 312 -7.83 -4.23 -17.92
N ARG A 313 -8.19 -3.01 -17.54
CA ARG A 313 -8.45 -1.88 -18.45
C ARG A 313 -7.16 -1.11 -18.73
N SER A 314 -6.28 -1.05 -17.73
CA SER A 314 -4.98 -0.43 -17.82
C SER A 314 -3.90 -1.32 -17.21
N ILE A 315 -2.77 -1.31 -17.86
CA ILE A 315 -1.53 -1.97 -17.43
C ILE A 315 -0.45 -0.91 -17.49
N VAL A 316 0.16 -0.62 -16.34
CA VAL A 316 1.19 0.40 -16.16
C VAL A 316 2.53 -0.28 -15.88
N SER A 317 3.59 0.23 -16.51
CA SER A 317 4.96 -0.28 -16.32
C SER A 317 5.98 0.87 -16.35
#